data_d6adbd91f827eb3bc99cda84937b5680
#
_entry.id   d6adbd91f827eb3bc99cda84937b5680
#
_cell.length_a   1.000
_cell.length_b   1.000
_cell.length_c   1.000
_cell.angle_alpha   90.00
_cell.angle_beta   90.00
_cell.angle_gamma   90.00
#
_symmetry.space_group_name_H-M   'P 1'
#
loop_
_entity.id
_entity.type
_entity.pdbx_description
1 polymer ?
#
loop_
_entity_poly.entity_id
_entity_poly.type
_entity_poly.pdbx_seq_one_letter_code
_entity_poly.pdbx_strand_id
1 'polypeptide(L)'
;MTLSEQTQYLQKFINTPDLSKLPNIGEIYQELIDCITEHNRRYYLQNAPIISDFEYDQLFNFLKRIESEFPQLITSNSPTQALIWQVSEWFEKADHKTPLLSLENSYNTEDLKEFDERIQKALTKEWVYKYFYVVEPKYDGLSVELIYKDWKFIQAITRGDGYVWDDITTNVKMIDNIPKILTQNLKVLRVRWEIMMPKSVLKELNEQRELDWLDPFSNTRNAAAGSIKLLDSEEVKKRKLVCFVYDLLEAEDENWNTVEPERTDYKLQKCQK
;
A
#
# COMPACT_ATOMS: atom_id res chain seq x y z
N MET A 1 -13.51 1.62 -27.08
CA MET A 1 -12.09 1.30 -26.83
C MET A 1 -12.04 0.46 -25.55
N THR A 2 -11.34 -0.66 -25.57
CA THR A 2 -11.10 -1.44 -24.34
C THR A 2 -10.12 -0.69 -23.43
N LEU A 3 -10.05 -1.01 -22.15
CA LEU A 3 -9.11 -0.39 -21.22
C LEU A 3 -7.65 -0.60 -21.68
N SER A 4 -7.32 -1.78 -22.22
CA SER A 4 -5.98 -2.05 -22.76
C SER A 4 -5.63 -1.18 -23.97
N GLU A 5 -6.59 -0.98 -24.89
CA GLU A 5 -6.41 -0.09 -26.04
C GLU A 5 -6.27 1.37 -25.60
N GLN A 6 -7.04 1.79 -24.60
CA GLN A 6 -6.95 3.13 -24.03
C GLN A 6 -5.59 3.37 -23.35
N THR A 7 -5.11 2.40 -22.59
CA THR A 7 -3.77 2.45 -21.97
C THR A 7 -2.69 2.61 -23.03
N GLN A 8 -2.69 1.76 -24.08
CA GLN A 8 -1.72 1.83 -25.16
C GLN A 8 -1.79 3.15 -25.95
N TYR A 9 -2.98 3.71 -26.10
CA TYR A 9 -3.16 5.01 -26.73
C TYR A 9 -2.51 6.12 -25.89
N LEU A 10 -2.78 6.17 -24.60
CA LEU A 10 -2.25 7.18 -23.68
C LEU A 10 -0.74 7.08 -23.50
N GLN A 11 -0.18 5.87 -23.49
CA GLN A 11 1.26 5.64 -23.39
C GLN A 11 2.06 6.30 -24.52
N LYS A 12 1.47 6.53 -25.69
CA LYS A 12 2.13 7.23 -26.82
C LYS A 12 2.50 8.67 -26.48
N PHE A 13 1.81 9.31 -25.55
CA PHE A 13 1.98 10.72 -25.21
C PHE A 13 2.91 10.96 -24.00
N ILE A 14 3.22 9.93 -23.20
CA ILE A 14 4.00 10.06 -21.97
C ILE A 14 5.34 10.76 -22.19
N ASN A 15 6.04 10.42 -23.27
CA ASN A 15 7.37 10.93 -23.60
C ASN A 15 7.35 12.22 -24.45
N THR A 16 6.21 12.88 -24.60
CA THR A 16 6.11 14.13 -25.35
C THR A 16 6.83 15.24 -24.58
N PRO A 17 7.90 15.86 -25.13
CA PRO A 17 8.68 16.84 -24.38
C PRO A 17 7.91 18.13 -24.06
N ASP A 18 7.05 18.56 -24.97
CA ASP A 18 6.28 19.80 -24.90
C ASP A 18 4.78 19.48 -24.99
N LEU A 19 4.10 19.52 -23.85
CA LEU A 19 2.69 19.14 -23.75
C LEU A 19 1.76 20.13 -24.48
N SER A 20 2.20 21.36 -24.71
CA SER A 20 1.41 22.36 -25.44
C SER A 20 1.16 21.97 -26.92
N LYS A 21 1.97 21.06 -27.44
CA LYS A 21 1.84 20.53 -28.83
C LYS A 21 0.91 19.32 -28.94
N LEU A 22 0.42 18.81 -27.80
CA LEU A 22 -0.56 17.73 -27.84
C LEU A 22 -1.91 18.24 -28.35
N PRO A 23 -2.55 17.52 -29.28
CA PRO A 23 -3.89 17.86 -29.70
C PRO A 23 -4.86 17.61 -28.54
N ASN A 24 -5.76 18.57 -28.26
CA ASN A 24 -6.84 18.40 -27.30
C ASN A 24 -6.39 17.93 -25.91
N ILE A 25 -5.41 18.62 -25.30
CA ILE A 25 -4.84 18.25 -23.99
C ILE A 25 -5.91 18.00 -22.93
N GLY A 26 -7.05 18.72 -22.98
CA GLY A 26 -8.17 18.51 -22.07
C GLY A 26 -8.87 17.16 -22.24
N GLU A 27 -8.99 16.66 -23.47
CA GLU A 27 -9.55 15.34 -23.75
C GLU A 27 -8.58 14.24 -23.27
N ILE A 28 -7.27 14.39 -23.56
CA ILE A 28 -6.23 13.47 -23.10
C ILE A 28 -6.22 13.41 -21.56
N TYR A 29 -6.36 14.56 -20.90
CA TYR A 29 -6.43 14.66 -19.44
C TYR A 29 -7.64 13.87 -18.89
N GLN A 30 -8.84 14.05 -19.47
CA GLN A 30 -10.03 13.33 -19.03
C GLN A 30 -9.92 11.83 -19.30
N GLU A 31 -9.45 11.42 -20.47
CA GLU A 31 -9.22 10.01 -20.80
C GLU A 31 -8.19 9.37 -19.85
N LEU A 32 -7.19 10.12 -19.42
CA LEU A 32 -6.17 9.65 -18.49
C LEU A 32 -6.75 9.45 -17.07
N ILE A 33 -7.60 10.37 -16.60
CA ILE A 33 -8.34 10.22 -15.34
C ILE A 33 -9.20 8.95 -15.39
N ASP A 34 -9.99 8.75 -16.43
CA ASP A 34 -10.89 7.61 -16.56
C ASP A 34 -10.12 6.30 -16.63
N CYS A 35 -9.01 6.27 -17.37
CA CYS A 35 -8.13 5.12 -17.50
C CYS A 35 -7.48 4.74 -16.15
N ILE A 36 -6.89 5.70 -15.46
CA ILE A 36 -6.26 5.48 -14.14
C ILE A 36 -7.31 5.06 -13.11
N THR A 37 -8.49 5.67 -13.12
CA THR A 37 -9.58 5.31 -12.20
C THR A 37 -10.02 3.87 -12.42
N GLU A 38 -10.15 3.39 -13.66
CA GLU A 38 -10.51 2.00 -13.92
C GLU A 38 -9.37 1.03 -13.57
N HIS A 39 -8.11 1.40 -13.79
CA HIS A 39 -6.96 0.62 -13.31
C HIS A 39 -6.94 0.52 -11.78
N ASN A 40 -7.24 1.62 -11.08
CA ASN A 40 -7.39 1.64 -9.63
C ASN A 40 -8.50 0.69 -9.17
N ARG A 41 -9.67 0.76 -9.80
CA ARG A 41 -10.79 -0.13 -9.48
C ARG A 41 -10.41 -1.60 -9.64
N ARG A 42 -9.74 -1.96 -10.73
CA ARG A 42 -9.26 -3.33 -10.97
C ARG A 42 -8.22 -3.77 -9.95
N TYR A 43 -7.27 -2.90 -9.67
CA TYR A 43 -6.18 -3.21 -8.74
C TYR A 43 -6.69 -3.40 -7.32
N TYR A 44 -7.48 -2.45 -6.79
CA TYR A 44 -7.85 -2.42 -5.39
C TYR A 44 -9.15 -3.16 -5.05
N LEU A 45 -10.13 -3.16 -5.95
CA LEU A 45 -11.42 -3.79 -5.70
C LEU A 45 -11.52 -5.20 -6.27
N GLN A 46 -10.93 -5.42 -7.45
CA GLN A 46 -11.05 -6.69 -8.16
C GLN A 46 -9.84 -7.60 -7.97
N ASN A 47 -8.70 -7.06 -7.47
CA ASN A 47 -7.41 -7.76 -7.41
C ASN A 47 -7.00 -8.39 -8.76
N ALA A 48 -7.38 -7.75 -9.86
CA ALA A 48 -7.19 -8.19 -11.25
C ALA A 48 -6.59 -7.08 -12.12
N PRO A 49 -5.37 -6.58 -11.81
CA PRO A 49 -4.69 -5.60 -12.65
C PRO A 49 -4.36 -6.19 -14.02
N ILE A 50 -4.45 -5.36 -15.06
CA ILE A 50 -4.12 -5.75 -16.44
C ILE A 50 -2.86 -5.05 -16.97
N ILE A 51 -2.25 -4.19 -16.15
CA ILE A 51 -0.96 -3.55 -16.41
C ILE A 51 -0.02 -3.78 -15.24
N SER A 52 1.28 -3.63 -15.46
CA SER A 52 2.29 -3.65 -14.41
C SER A 52 2.25 -2.37 -13.56
N ASP A 53 2.80 -2.43 -12.34
CA ASP A 53 2.95 -1.25 -11.47
C ASP A 53 3.77 -0.15 -12.17
N PHE A 54 4.79 -0.53 -12.94
CA PHE A 54 5.60 0.42 -13.72
C PHE A 54 4.78 1.16 -14.79
N GLU A 55 3.93 0.46 -15.54
CA GLU A 55 3.05 1.08 -16.54
C GLU A 55 2.02 2.00 -15.88
N TYR A 56 1.48 1.59 -14.73
CA TYR A 56 0.59 2.43 -13.94
C TYR A 56 1.29 3.72 -13.47
N ASP A 57 2.50 3.60 -12.92
CA ASP A 57 3.29 4.74 -12.46
C ASP A 57 3.62 5.71 -13.60
N GLN A 58 3.89 5.21 -14.80
CA GLN A 58 4.08 6.05 -15.97
C GLN A 58 2.84 6.89 -16.30
N LEU A 59 1.65 6.28 -16.31
CA LEU A 59 0.38 7.00 -16.54
C LEU A 59 0.12 8.03 -15.45
N PHE A 60 0.33 7.66 -14.20
CA PHE A 60 0.10 8.52 -13.05
C PHE A 60 1.06 9.70 -13.00
N ASN A 61 2.33 9.49 -13.32
CA ASN A 61 3.32 10.57 -13.44
C ASN A 61 3.00 11.49 -14.64
N PHE A 62 2.49 10.94 -15.72
CA PHE A 62 2.04 11.75 -16.85
C PHE A 62 0.86 12.64 -16.48
N LEU A 63 -0.11 12.13 -15.71
CA LEU A 63 -1.21 12.92 -15.16
C LEU A 63 -0.70 14.08 -14.28
N LYS A 64 0.22 13.79 -13.34
CA LYS A 64 0.85 14.82 -12.49
C LYS A 64 1.56 15.90 -13.30
N ARG A 65 2.24 15.49 -14.36
CA ARG A 65 2.96 16.43 -15.25
C ARG A 65 1.98 17.34 -15.99
N ILE A 66 0.87 16.81 -16.52
CA ILE A 66 -0.19 17.63 -17.13
C ILE A 66 -0.74 18.63 -16.11
N GLU A 67 -1.04 18.22 -14.91
CA GLU A 67 -1.56 19.09 -13.84
C GLU A 67 -0.57 20.17 -13.41
N SER A 68 0.72 19.87 -13.42
CA SER A 68 1.77 20.84 -13.14
C SER A 68 1.90 21.91 -14.22
N GLU A 69 1.80 21.51 -15.52
CA GLU A 69 1.93 22.43 -16.65
C GLU A 69 0.62 23.18 -16.95
N PHE A 70 -0.54 22.56 -16.63
CA PHE A 70 -1.89 23.09 -16.89
C PHE A 70 -2.78 23.04 -15.63
N PRO A 71 -2.47 23.82 -14.57
CA PRO A 71 -3.22 23.78 -13.31
C PRO A 71 -4.73 24.06 -13.46
N GLN A 72 -5.13 24.78 -14.52
CA GLN A 72 -6.53 25.08 -14.83
C GLN A 72 -7.35 23.85 -15.26
N LEU A 73 -6.72 22.72 -15.61
CA LEU A 73 -7.39 21.47 -15.96
C LEU A 73 -7.72 20.62 -14.72
N ILE A 74 -7.12 20.91 -13.57
CA ILE A 74 -7.29 20.11 -12.36
C ILE A 74 -8.76 20.07 -11.95
N THR A 75 -9.27 18.85 -11.83
CA THR A 75 -10.65 18.59 -11.40
C THR A 75 -10.67 17.81 -10.08
N SER A 76 -11.72 17.95 -9.31
CA SER A 76 -11.87 17.29 -8.01
C SER A 76 -11.94 15.75 -8.09
N ASN A 77 -12.25 15.21 -9.26
CA ASN A 77 -12.27 13.77 -9.53
C ASN A 77 -10.95 13.23 -10.06
N SER A 78 -9.91 14.07 -10.19
CA SER A 78 -8.59 13.58 -10.58
C SER A 78 -8.02 12.60 -9.53
N PRO A 79 -7.45 11.46 -9.96
CA PRO A 79 -6.75 10.52 -9.09
C PRO A 79 -5.60 11.13 -8.27
N THR A 80 -5.09 12.29 -8.65
CA THR A 80 -4.06 13.02 -7.91
C THR A 80 -4.65 13.87 -6.78
N GLN A 81 -5.93 14.25 -6.87
CA GLN A 81 -6.65 15.09 -5.92
C GLN A 81 -7.57 14.26 -5.02
N ALA A 82 -8.13 13.18 -5.56
CA ALA A 82 -9.01 12.30 -4.84
C ALA A 82 -8.26 11.05 -4.39
N LEU A 83 -8.33 10.73 -3.11
CA LEU A 83 -7.99 9.39 -2.62
C LEU A 83 -9.12 8.45 -3.07
N ILE A 84 -8.97 7.88 -4.27
CA ILE A 84 -10.01 7.07 -4.90
C ILE A 84 -9.94 5.66 -4.37
N TRP A 85 -10.60 5.42 -3.26
CA TRP A 85 -10.82 4.07 -2.75
C TRP A 85 -12.28 3.91 -2.36
N GLN A 86 -13.07 3.26 -3.21
CA GLN A 86 -14.34 2.72 -2.75
C GLN A 86 -14.02 1.56 -1.81
N VAL A 87 -14.21 1.81 -0.52
CA VAL A 87 -14.04 0.82 0.54
C VAL A 87 -15.09 -0.27 0.35
N SER A 88 -14.71 -1.53 0.47
CA SER A 88 -15.64 -2.67 0.36
C SER A 88 -16.82 -2.50 1.32
N GLU A 89 -18.06 -2.71 0.84
CA GLU A 89 -19.29 -2.62 1.68
C GLU A 89 -19.47 -3.84 2.62
N TRP A 90 -18.62 -4.87 2.48
CA TRP A 90 -18.78 -6.15 3.18
C TRP A 90 -18.15 -6.22 4.57
N PHE A 91 -17.31 -5.23 4.93
CA PHE A 91 -16.62 -5.21 6.22
C PHE A 91 -17.02 -3.98 7.05
N GLU A 92 -17.01 -4.15 8.38
CA GLU A 92 -17.16 -3.01 9.29
C GLU A 92 -16.02 -2.00 9.07
N LYS A 93 -16.32 -0.73 9.26
CA LYS A 93 -15.37 0.37 9.07
C LYS A 93 -14.74 0.77 10.38
N ALA A 94 -13.47 1.11 10.31
CA ALA A 94 -12.70 1.60 11.44
C ALA A 94 -11.86 2.82 11.02
N ASP A 95 -11.47 3.67 11.97
CA ASP A 95 -10.66 4.87 11.70
C ASP A 95 -9.21 4.67 12.19
N HIS A 96 -8.19 5.12 11.44
CA HIS A 96 -6.80 5.17 11.92
C HIS A 96 -6.55 6.47 12.69
N LYS A 97 -5.80 6.42 13.74
CA LYS A 97 -5.28 7.62 14.38
C LYS A 97 -4.20 8.33 13.55
N THR A 98 -3.43 7.56 12.79
CA THR A 98 -2.31 8.07 11.98
C THR A 98 -2.48 7.64 10.52
N PRO A 99 -2.52 8.58 9.55
CA PRO A 99 -2.66 8.23 8.14
C PRO A 99 -1.58 7.27 7.64
N LEU A 100 -1.98 6.30 6.84
CA LEU A 100 -1.07 5.35 6.18
C LEU A 100 -0.60 5.91 4.84
N LEU A 101 0.44 6.72 4.85
CA LEU A 101 0.98 7.36 3.65
C LEU A 101 1.70 6.36 2.73
N SER A 102 1.77 6.70 1.44
CA SER A 102 2.59 5.98 0.46
C SER A 102 4.04 6.39 0.57
N LEU A 103 4.93 5.46 0.21
CA LEU A 103 6.34 5.77 0.00
C LEU A 103 6.55 6.21 -1.45
N GLU A 104 7.43 7.18 -1.66
CA GLU A 104 7.90 7.53 -2.99
C GLU A 104 8.80 6.44 -3.55
N ASN A 105 8.79 6.27 -4.88
CA ASN A 105 9.66 5.33 -5.58
C ASN A 105 10.92 6.04 -6.08
N SER A 106 12.05 5.33 -6.09
CA SER A 106 13.29 5.73 -6.75
C SER A 106 13.65 4.66 -7.77
N TYR A 107 13.94 5.06 -9.01
CA TYR A 107 14.18 4.13 -10.11
C TYR A 107 15.63 4.12 -10.58
N ASN A 108 16.41 5.10 -10.17
CA ASN A 108 17.80 5.29 -10.62
C ASN A 108 18.66 5.94 -9.53
N THR A 109 19.95 6.08 -9.79
CA THR A 109 20.92 6.66 -8.85
C THR A 109 20.69 8.14 -8.62
N GLU A 110 20.19 8.86 -9.60
CA GLU A 110 19.91 10.30 -9.55
C GLU A 110 18.78 10.57 -8.56
N ASP A 111 17.69 9.79 -8.59
CA ASP A 111 16.59 9.90 -7.62
C ASP A 111 17.09 9.70 -6.19
N LEU A 112 18.03 8.77 -5.97
CA LEU A 112 18.63 8.54 -4.64
C LEU A 112 19.49 9.72 -4.19
N LYS A 113 20.22 10.37 -5.09
CA LYS A 113 20.99 11.59 -4.78
C LYS A 113 20.06 12.74 -4.39
N GLU A 114 18.99 12.96 -5.16
CA GLU A 114 18.00 13.96 -4.85
C GLU A 114 17.31 13.71 -3.49
N PHE A 115 17.03 12.45 -3.18
CA PHE A 115 16.51 12.06 -1.88
C PHE A 115 17.49 12.42 -0.76
N ASP A 116 18.78 12.07 -0.89
CA ASP A 116 19.82 12.40 0.09
C ASP A 116 19.97 13.91 0.27
N GLU A 117 19.97 14.69 -0.82
CA GLU A 117 20.02 16.16 -0.76
C GLU A 117 18.82 16.76 -0.01
N ARG A 118 17.59 16.22 -0.22
CA ARG A 118 16.40 16.66 0.52
C ARG A 118 16.55 16.38 2.01
N ILE A 119 17.03 15.19 2.38
CA ILE A 119 17.29 14.82 3.78
C ILE A 119 18.35 15.72 4.39
N GLN A 120 19.48 15.94 3.72
CA GLN A 120 20.54 16.85 4.19
C GLN A 120 20.01 18.26 4.46
N LYS A 121 19.23 18.82 3.52
CA LYS A 121 18.62 20.15 3.68
C LYS A 121 17.67 20.21 4.88
N ALA A 122 16.86 19.17 5.10
CA ALA A 122 15.97 19.08 6.24
C ALA A 122 16.73 19.00 7.56
N LEU A 123 17.67 18.06 7.67
CA LEU A 123 18.48 17.84 8.88
C LEU A 123 19.37 19.04 9.24
N THR A 124 19.91 19.75 8.25
CA THR A 124 20.71 20.97 8.48
C THR A 124 19.89 22.08 9.14
N LYS A 125 18.60 22.20 8.82
CA LYS A 125 17.70 23.15 9.50
C LYS A 125 17.51 22.83 10.97
N GLU A 126 17.57 21.55 11.32
CA GLU A 126 17.47 21.04 12.70
C GLU A 126 18.84 20.88 13.37
N TRP A 127 19.93 21.42 12.78
CA TRP A 127 21.32 21.35 13.28
C TRP A 127 21.85 19.91 13.42
N VAL A 128 21.30 18.96 12.65
CA VAL A 128 21.76 17.57 12.60
C VAL A 128 22.72 17.41 11.43
N TYR A 129 23.98 17.15 11.70
CA TYR A 129 25.06 17.06 10.70
C TYR A 129 25.58 15.62 10.49
N LYS A 130 25.14 14.67 11.31
CA LYS A 130 25.52 13.25 11.19
C LYS A 130 24.26 12.39 11.21
N TYR A 131 24.11 11.55 10.20
CA TYR A 131 23.03 10.60 10.07
C TYR A 131 23.51 9.36 9.33
N PHE A 132 22.73 8.32 9.33
CA PHE A 132 22.96 7.09 8.58
C PHE A 132 21.64 6.60 8.03
N TYR A 133 21.72 5.79 6.97
CA TYR A 133 20.56 5.13 6.40
C TYR A 133 20.47 3.69 6.88
N VAL A 134 19.25 3.25 7.15
CA VAL A 134 18.91 1.84 7.33
C VAL A 134 18.26 1.36 6.03
N VAL A 135 18.79 0.30 5.45
CA VAL A 135 18.26 -0.31 4.23
C VAL A 135 17.51 -1.56 4.61
N GLU A 136 16.25 -1.64 4.24
CA GLU A 136 15.34 -2.72 4.58
C GLU A 136 14.65 -3.27 3.33
N PRO A 137 14.28 -4.56 3.28
CA PRO A 137 13.42 -5.07 2.23
C PRO A 137 12.06 -4.38 2.25
N LYS A 138 11.61 -3.88 1.10
CA LYS A 138 10.23 -3.43 0.94
C LYS A 138 9.40 -4.65 0.57
N TYR A 139 8.72 -5.22 1.56
CA TYR A 139 7.83 -6.35 1.35
C TYR A 139 6.65 -5.95 0.45
N ASP A 140 6.22 -6.89 -0.39
CA ASP A 140 5.14 -6.68 -1.35
C ASP A 140 3.93 -7.56 -0.99
N GLY A 141 2.94 -6.95 -0.39
CA GLY A 141 1.73 -7.59 0.10
C GLY A 141 0.59 -6.61 0.33
N LEU A 142 -0.19 -6.84 1.37
CA LEU A 142 -1.25 -5.94 1.84
C LEU A 142 -0.85 -5.31 3.16
N SER A 143 -0.74 -3.99 3.18
CA SER A 143 -0.44 -3.24 4.40
C SER A 143 -1.64 -3.20 5.35
N VAL A 144 -1.40 -3.51 6.61
CA VAL A 144 -2.41 -3.54 7.67
C VAL A 144 -1.86 -2.92 8.94
N GLU A 145 -2.75 -2.36 9.74
CA GLU A 145 -2.44 -1.96 11.11
C GLU A 145 -2.99 -3.00 12.07
N LEU A 146 -2.14 -3.49 12.99
CA LEU A 146 -2.55 -4.35 14.09
C LEU A 146 -2.56 -3.55 15.40
N ILE A 147 -3.64 -3.72 16.15
CA ILE A 147 -3.88 -3.02 17.41
C ILE A 147 -3.94 -4.04 18.53
N TYR A 148 -3.10 -3.83 19.54
CA TYR A 148 -3.10 -4.58 20.79
C TYR A 148 -3.47 -3.63 21.93
N LYS A 149 -4.30 -4.11 22.86
CA LYS A 149 -4.64 -3.44 24.12
C LYS A 149 -4.52 -4.42 25.26
N ASP A 150 -3.96 -3.98 26.37
CA ASP A 150 -3.71 -4.84 27.53
C ASP A 150 -3.07 -6.17 27.08
N TRP A 151 -1.97 -6.07 26.29
CA TRP A 151 -1.18 -7.15 25.68
C TRP A 151 -1.95 -8.13 24.75
N LYS A 152 -3.23 -7.91 24.50
CA LYS A 152 -4.06 -8.77 23.65
C LYS A 152 -4.27 -8.17 22.28
N PHE A 153 -4.22 -9.00 21.24
CA PHE A 153 -4.63 -8.61 19.90
C PHE A 153 -6.12 -8.30 19.87
N ILE A 154 -6.47 -7.07 19.53
CA ILE A 154 -7.85 -6.58 19.53
C ILE A 154 -8.37 -6.42 18.11
N GLN A 155 -7.60 -5.78 17.21
CA GLN A 155 -8.11 -5.37 15.92
C GLN A 155 -7.04 -5.37 14.84
N ALA A 156 -7.45 -5.67 13.61
CA ALA A 156 -6.66 -5.50 12.40
C ALA A 156 -7.48 -4.74 11.36
N ILE A 157 -6.88 -3.71 10.78
CA ILE A 157 -7.51 -2.85 9.80
C ILE A 157 -6.63 -2.70 8.57
N THR A 158 -7.24 -2.74 7.37
CA THR A 158 -6.52 -2.55 6.11
C THR A 158 -6.06 -1.11 5.97
N ARG A 159 -5.20 -0.83 5.00
CA ARG A 159 -4.79 0.55 4.71
C ARG A 159 -5.93 1.41 4.19
N GLY A 160 -6.91 0.85 3.48
CA GLY A 160 -8.00 1.59 2.84
C GLY A 160 -7.50 2.74 1.97
N ASP A 161 -8.15 3.89 2.08
CA ASP A 161 -7.78 5.16 1.45
C ASP A 161 -6.78 6.00 2.28
N GLY A 162 -6.28 5.45 3.38
CA GLY A 162 -5.44 6.14 4.34
C GLY A 162 -6.20 6.75 5.53
N TYR A 163 -7.54 6.80 5.50
CA TYR A 163 -8.41 7.31 6.58
C TYR A 163 -9.50 6.33 7.00
N VAL A 164 -10.17 5.67 6.04
CA VAL A 164 -11.25 4.70 6.28
C VAL A 164 -10.90 3.35 5.67
N TRP A 165 -11.16 2.26 6.36
CA TRP A 165 -10.72 0.91 6.03
C TRP A 165 -11.65 -0.19 6.47
N ASP A 166 -11.29 -1.39 5.98
CA ASP A 166 -11.99 -2.61 6.33
C ASP A 166 -11.41 -3.21 7.61
N ASP A 167 -12.25 -3.54 8.58
CA ASP A 167 -11.89 -4.35 9.73
C ASP A 167 -11.79 -5.82 9.30
N ILE A 168 -10.57 -6.34 9.29
CA ILE A 168 -10.26 -7.73 8.91
C ILE A 168 -9.80 -8.58 10.09
N THR A 169 -10.17 -8.18 11.31
CA THR A 169 -9.71 -8.79 12.55
C THR A 169 -9.93 -10.29 12.59
N THR A 170 -11.11 -10.75 12.19
CA THR A 170 -11.46 -12.18 12.20
C THR A 170 -10.52 -12.98 11.29
N ASN A 171 -10.25 -12.48 10.10
CA ASN A 171 -9.40 -13.11 9.12
C ASN A 171 -7.92 -13.10 9.54
N VAL A 172 -7.45 -11.99 10.09
CA VAL A 172 -6.06 -11.86 10.59
C VAL A 172 -5.81 -12.79 11.78
N LYS A 173 -6.80 -13.12 12.58
CA LYS A 173 -6.68 -14.15 13.64
C LYS A 173 -6.33 -15.53 13.11
N MET A 174 -6.57 -15.81 11.84
CA MET A 174 -6.24 -17.09 11.18
C MET A 174 -4.78 -17.17 10.71
N ILE A 175 -4.02 -16.07 10.77
CA ILE A 175 -2.60 -16.06 10.41
C ILE A 175 -1.77 -16.52 11.61
N ASP A 176 -1.00 -17.58 11.41
CA ASP A 176 -0.31 -18.28 12.51
C ASP A 176 0.80 -17.46 13.16
N ASN A 177 1.56 -16.68 12.39
CA ASN A 177 2.71 -15.93 12.89
C ASN A 177 2.35 -14.57 13.53
N ILE A 178 1.06 -14.27 13.69
CA ILE A 178 0.61 -13.09 14.43
C ILE A 178 0.36 -13.46 15.89
N PRO A 179 1.10 -12.89 16.84
CA PRO A 179 0.88 -13.16 18.26
C PRO A 179 -0.50 -12.66 18.69
N LYS A 180 -1.27 -13.52 19.31
CA LYS A 180 -2.60 -13.16 19.87
C LYS A 180 -2.47 -12.54 21.25
N ILE A 181 -1.35 -12.81 21.93
CA ILE A 181 -0.96 -12.28 23.24
C ILE A 181 0.52 -11.88 23.13
N LEU A 182 0.84 -10.66 23.50
CA LEU A 182 2.22 -10.18 23.56
C LEU A 182 2.90 -10.71 24.82
N THR A 183 4.22 -10.91 24.74
CA THR A 183 5.05 -11.31 25.90
C THR A 183 5.41 -10.12 26.80
N GLN A 184 5.26 -8.90 26.30
CA GLN A 184 5.52 -7.66 27.03
C GLN A 184 4.21 -7.05 27.52
N ASN A 185 4.23 -6.50 28.73
CA ASN A 185 3.09 -5.78 29.31
C ASN A 185 3.00 -4.37 28.72
N LEU A 186 2.40 -4.27 27.52
CA LEU A 186 2.08 -3.00 26.90
C LEU A 186 0.60 -2.71 27.06
N LYS A 187 0.27 -1.49 27.46
CA LYS A 187 -1.11 -1.02 27.56
C LYS A 187 -1.74 -0.86 26.18
N VAL A 188 -0.97 -0.25 25.29
CA VAL A 188 -1.32 -0.08 23.86
C VAL A 188 -0.09 -0.40 23.01
N LEU A 189 -0.33 -1.12 21.92
CA LEU A 189 0.63 -1.29 20.84
C LEU A 189 -0.12 -1.19 19.51
N ARG A 190 0.37 -0.31 18.62
CA ARG A 190 -0.12 -0.19 17.25
C ARG A 190 1.07 -0.33 16.31
N VAL A 191 0.99 -1.27 15.39
CA VAL A 191 2.08 -1.63 14.49
C VAL A 191 1.59 -1.82 13.07
N ARG A 192 2.43 -1.47 12.11
CA ARG A 192 2.20 -1.75 10.68
C ARG A 192 2.83 -3.07 10.31
N TRP A 193 2.04 -3.88 9.65
CA TRP A 193 2.44 -5.18 9.12
C TRP A 193 2.14 -5.26 7.64
N GLU A 194 2.91 -6.10 6.95
CA GLU A 194 2.61 -6.49 5.58
C GLU A 194 2.15 -7.94 5.57
N ILE A 195 0.92 -8.18 5.10
CA ILE A 195 0.40 -9.53 4.90
C ILE A 195 0.82 -10.00 3.51
N MET A 196 1.46 -11.14 3.43
CA MET A 196 1.99 -11.70 2.18
C MET A 196 1.57 -13.15 2.00
N MET A 197 1.59 -13.59 0.75
CA MET A 197 1.49 -15.00 0.39
C MET A 197 2.86 -15.51 -0.05
N PRO A 198 3.37 -16.62 0.53
CA PRO A 198 4.58 -17.27 0.02
C PRO A 198 4.42 -17.70 -1.45
N LYS A 199 5.49 -17.57 -2.24
CA LYS A 199 5.46 -17.94 -3.68
C LYS A 199 5.09 -19.40 -3.92
N SER A 200 5.48 -20.31 -3.02
CA SER A 200 5.09 -21.73 -3.09
C SER A 200 3.59 -21.92 -2.93
N VAL A 201 2.98 -21.17 -1.99
CA VAL A 201 1.52 -21.21 -1.75
C VAL A 201 0.75 -20.61 -2.92
N LEU A 202 1.25 -19.51 -3.51
CA LEU A 202 0.66 -18.93 -4.71
C LEU A 202 0.64 -19.93 -5.87
N LYS A 203 1.74 -20.68 -6.05
CA LYS A 203 1.82 -21.71 -7.10
C LYS A 203 0.76 -22.79 -6.90
N GLU A 204 0.69 -23.39 -5.71
CA GLU A 204 -0.33 -24.40 -5.35
C GLU A 204 -1.75 -23.86 -5.56
N LEU A 205 -2.00 -22.60 -5.14
CA LEU A 205 -3.29 -21.96 -5.28
C LEU A 205 -3.68 -21.72 -6.75
N ASN A 206 -2.74 -21.30 -7.58
CA ASN A 206 -3.01 -21.07 -9.00
C ASN A 206 -3.25 -22.37 -9.75
N GLU A 207 -2.50 -23.44 -9.45
CA GLU A 207 -2.75 -24.79 -10.00
C GLU A 207 -4.18 -25.27 -9.66
N GLN A 208 -4.65 -25.02 -8.42
CA GLN A 208 -6.02 -25.37 -8.05
C GLN A 208 -7.06 -24.50 -8.77
N ARG A 209 -6.82 -23.19 -8.91
CA ARG A 209 -7.71 -22.28 -9.62
C ARG A 209 -7.88 -22.66 -11.10
N GLU A 210 -6.79 -23.06 -11.75
CA GLU A 210 -6.84 -23.55 -13.14
C GLU A 210 -7.70 -24.82 -13.27
N LEU A 211 -7.60 -25.76 -12.31
CA LEU A 211 -8.46 -26.93 -12.26
C LEU A 211 -9.95 -26.58 -12.07
N ASP A 212 -10.23 -25.51 -11.34
CA ASP A 212 -11.57 -24.98 -11.07
C ASP A 212 -12.06 -24.02 -12.16
N TRP A 213 -11.33 -23.87 -13.28
CA TRP A 213 -11.61 -22.94 -14.39
C TRP A 213 -11.69 -21.47 -13.97
N LEU A 214 -10.91 -21.10 -12.97
CA LEU A 214 -10.77 -19.73 -12.47
C LEU A 214 -9.45 -19.11 -12.95
N ASP A 215 -9.46 -17.82 -13.23
CA ASP A 215 -8.24 -17.10 -13.59
C ASP A 215 -7.20 -17.15 -12.45
N PRO A 216 -5.92 -17.47 -12.73
CA PRO A 216 -4.87 -17.47 -11.73
C PRO A 216 -4.61 -16.03 -11.21
N PHE A 217 -4.16 -15.94 -9.98
CA PHE A 217 -3.67 -14.66 -9.45
C PHE A 217 -2.38 -14.23 -10.16
N SER A 218 -2.28 -12.97 -10.51
CA SER A 218 -1.14 -12.41 -11.26
C SER A 218 0.15 -12.35 -10.42
N ASN A 219 0.04 -12.17 -9.10
CA ASN A 219 1.19 -12.07 -8.19
C ASN A 219 0.80 -12.38 -6.75
N THR A 220 1.82 -12.49 -5.87
CA THR A 220 1.65 -12.79 -4.44
C THR A 220 0.87 -11.72 -3.69
N ARG A 221 1.00 -10.45 -4.05
CA ARG A 221 0.29 -9.33 -3.43
C ARG A 221 -1.21 -9.44 -3.67
N ASN A 222 -1.63 -9.64 -4.92
CA ASN A 222 -3.04 -9.76 -5.26
C ASN A 222 -3.66 -11.02 -4.66
N ALA A 223 -2.91 -12.12 -4.62
CA ALA A 223 -3.34 -13.34 -3.97
C ALA A 223 -3.52 -13.15 -2.44
N ALA A 224 -2.60 -12.45 -1.78
CA ALA A 224 -2.73 -12.11 -0.36
C ALA A 224 -3.94 -11.21 -0.10
N ALA A 225 -4.09 -10.12 -0.88
CA ALA A 225 -5.19 -9.17 -0.75
C ALA A 225 -6.57 -9.82 -1.01
N GLY A 226 -6.68 -10.68 -2.02
CA GLY A 226 -7.90 -11.43 -2.29
C GLY A 226 -8.21 -12.47 -1.21
N SER A 227 -7.18 -13.13 -0.68
CA SER A 227 -7.33 -14.17 0.34
C SER A 227 -7.74 -13.60 1.70
N ILE A 228 -7.17 -12.48 2.14
CA ILE A 228 -7.50 -11.91 3.46
C ILE A 228 -8.91 -11.31 3.52
N LYS A 229 -9.52 -11.03 2.38
CA LYS A 229 -10.87 -10.47 2.25
C LYS A 229 -11.96 -11.55 2.02
N LEU A 230 -11.63 -12.83 2.12
CA LEU A 230 -12.63 -13.90 2.06
C LEU A 230 -13.60 -13.79 3.24
N LEU A 231 -14.88 -14.07 2.98
CA LEU A 231 -15.91 -14.04 4.02
C LEU A 231 -15.79 -15.20 5.01
N ASP A 232 -15.29 -16.35 4.54
CA ASP A 232 -15.02 -17.52 5.39
C ASP A 232 -13.58 -17.48 5.90
N SER A 233 -13.42 -17.26 7.20
CA SER A 233 -12.12 -17.20 7.85
C SER A 233 -11.38 -18.56 7.87
N GLU A 234 -12.06 -19.69 7.80
CA GLU A 234 -11.42 -20.98 7.70
C GLU A 234 -10.76 -21.18 6.32
N GLU A 235 -11.34 -20.61 5.28
CA GLU A 235 -10.69 -20.54 3.97
C GLU A 235 -9.43 -19.66 3.98
N VAL A 236 -9.44 -18.55 4.75
CA VAL A 236 -8.24 -17.70 4.94
C VAL A 236 -7.10 -18.51 5.55
N LYS A 237 -7.38 -19.36 6.54
CA LYS A 237 -6.37 -20.22 7.19
C LYS A 237 -5.68 -21.13 6.19
N LYS A 238 -6.42 -21.71 5.23
CA LYS A 238 -5.88 -22.58 4.18
C LYS A 238 -4.93 -21.84 3.23
N ARG A 239 -5.02 -20.51 3.14
CA ARG A 239 -4.16 -19.67 2.29
C ARG A 239 -2.74 -19.49 2.84
N LYS A 240 -2.45 -19.98 4.08
CA LYS A 240 -1.12 -19.95 4.71
C LYS A 240 -0.42 -18.59 4.57
N LEU A 241 -1.17 -17.51 4.80
CA LEU A 241 -0.65 -16.15 4.75
C LEU A 241 0.39 -15.96 5.86
N VAL A 242 1.35 -15.07 5.61
CA VAL A 242 2.37 -14.67 6.59
C VAL A 242 2.38 -13.16 6.75
N CYS A 243 2.79 -12.69 7.92
CA CYS A 243 2.87 -11.28 8.23
C CYS A 243 4.28 -10.88 8.64
N PHE A 244 4.71 -9.68 8.23
CA PHE A 244 5.98 -9.06 8.66
C PHE A 244 5.71 -7.66 9.18
N VAL A 245 6.21 -7.35 10.37
CA VAL A 245 6.14 -6.02 10.95
C VAL A 245 7.23 -5.15 10.32
N TYR A 246 6.87 -3.90 10.00
CA TYR A 246 7.83 -2.96 9.44
C TYR A 246 7.80 -1.57 10.08
N ASP A 247 6.76 -1.23 10.84
CA ASP A 247 6.71 0.06 11.52
C ASP A 247 5.98 -0.01 12.87
N LEU A 248 6.41 0.81 13.82
CA LEU A 248 5.80 0.99 15.12
C LEU A 248 5.14 2.37 15.17
N LEU A 249 3.81 2.39 15.28
CA LEU A 249 3.02 3.61 15.31
C LEU A 249 2.85 4.17 16.72
N GLU A 250 2.56 3.28 17.68
CA GLU A 250 2.26 3.66 19.05
C GLU A 250 2.65 2.51 19.97
N ALA A 251 3.34 2.80 21.08
CA ALA A 251 3.55 1.88 22.16
C ALA A 251 3.46 2.62 23.50
N GLU A 252 2.64 2.12 24.42
CA GLU A 252 2.47 2.66 25.77
C GLU A 252 2.65 1.55 26.80
N ASP A 253 3.38 1.84 27.87
CA ASP A 253 3.55 0.94 29.01
C ASP A 253 2.31 0.94 29.94
N GLU A 254 2.36 0.18 31.03
CA GLU A 254 1.28 0.09 32.01
C GLU A 254 0.99 1.43 32.71
N ASN A 255 1.92 2.38 32.69
CA ASN A 255 1.79 3.70 33.29
C ASN A 255 1.42 4.78 32.25
N TRP A 256 1.04 4.39 31.05
CA TRP A 256 0.73 5.27 29.92
C TRP A 256 1.91 6.14 29.44
N ASN A 257 3.14 5.71 29.73
CA ASN A 257 4.31 6.37 29.17
C ASN A 257 4.52 5.87 27.75
N THR A 258 4.77 6.78 26.82
CA THR A 258 5.15 6.44 25.45
C THR A 258 6.47 5.67 25.46
N VAL A 259 6.46 4.49 24.87
CA VAL A 259 7.66 3.68 24.69
C VAL A 259 8.21 3.97 23.29
N GLU A 260 9.03 5.01 23.19
CA GLU A 260 9.71 5.32 21.94
C GLU A 260 11.00 4.48 21.83
N PRO A 261 11.17 3.76 20.72
CA PRO A 261 12.46 3.14 20.44
C PRO A 261 13.46 4.23 20.03
N GLU A 262 14.62 4.22 20.63
CA GLU A 262 15.69 5.19 20.37
C GLU A 262 16.20 5.16 18.92
N ARG A 263 15.95 4.06 18.17
CA ARG A 263 16.44 3.84 16.81
C ARG A 263 15.48 2.97 15.99
N THR A 264 15.44 3.16 14.68
CA THR A 264 14.57 2.38 13.77
C THR A 264 14.88 0.88 13.78
N ASP A 265 16.15 0.50 13.83
CA ASP A 265 16.58 -0.90 13.99
C ASP A 265 16.07 -1.53 15.30
N TYR A 266 15.94 -0.74 16.36
CA TYR A 266 15.39 -1.17 17.64
C TYR A 266 13.84 -1.31 17.59
N LYS A 267 13.17 -0.49 16.78
CA LYS A 267 11.72 -0.64 16.50
C LYS A 267 11.42 -2.04 15.96
N LEU A 268 12.17 -2.45 14.93
CA LEU A 268 11.99 -3.75 14.28
C LEU A 268 12.30 -4.92 15.23
N GLN A 269 13.37 -4.82 16.05
CA GLN A 269 13.73 -5.86 17.00
C GLN A 269 12.68 -6.05 18.12
N LYS A 270 12.04 -4.98 18.59
CA LYS A 270 10.97 -5.09 19.61
C LYS A 270 9.68 -5.69 19.06
N CYS A 271 9.40 -5.49 17.80
CA CYS A 271 8.21 -6.06 17.16
C CYS A 271 8.38 -7.54 16.76
N GLN A 272 9.62 -8.06 16.72
CA GLN A 272 9.92 -9.46 16.36
C GLN A 272 10.05 -10.39 17.57
N LYS A 273 10.11 -9.88 18.79
CA LYS A 273 10.14 -10.63 20.05
C LYS A 273 8.76 -10.71 20.67
#